data_e0c0ed3ef29c3b9b5ca4a9940ad0a384
#
_entry.id   e0c0ed3ef29c3b9b5ca4a9940ad0a384
#
_cell.length_a   1.000
_cell.length_b   1.000
_cell.length_c   1.000
_cell.angle_alpha   90.00
_cell.angle_beta   90.00
_cell.angle_gamma   90.00
#
_symmetry.space_group_name_H-M   'P 1'
#
loop_
_entity.id
_entity.type
_entity.pdbx_description
1 polymer ?
#
loop_
_entity_poly.entity_id
_entity_poly.type
_entity_poly.pdbx_seq_one_letter_code
_entity_poly.pdbx_strand_id
1 'polypeptide(L)'
;MTDFLSLCNDRYAVRKFTDKMVSEEDIAYLKEAIRLAPSAANRQPWKFIFVVSQEAKEKLRQCYHREWFKTAPMYVIAMKNEQACWVREEDGKQHADIDVAIATEHLCLAAADRGLGTCWVCNYDIELVKKYFPFKDFEAVALIPVGYIDTSVKQPEKVRKSAEEIFQEI
;
A
#
# COMPACT_ATOMS: atom_id res chain seq x y z
N MET A 1 6.59 22.14 -5.80
CA MET A 1 6.44 20.71 -6.20
C MET A 1 7.71 20.00 -5.79
N THR A 2 7.59 18.94 -5.02
CA THR A 2 8.74 18.08 -4.69
C THR A 2 9.22 17.43 -5.99
N ASP A 3 10.55 17.40 -6.22
CA ASP A 3 11.10 16.67 -7.35
C ASP A 3 10.79 15.17 -7.20
N PHE A 4 10.41 14.51 -8.31
CA PHE A 4 9.98 13.11 -8.25
C PHE A 4 11.04 12.15 -7.72
N LEU A 5 12.32 12.36 -8.09
CA LEU A 5 13.40 11.54 -7.57
C LEU A 5 13.63 11.75 -6.07
N SER A 6 13.51 12.99 -5.61
CA SER A 6 13.53 13.30 -4.17
C SER A 6 12.39 12.57 -3.44
N LEU A 7 11.17 12.58 -4.00
CA LEU A 7 10.03 11.86 -3.43
C LEU A 7 10.29 10.35 -3.34
N CYS A 8 10.83 9.74 -4.40
CA CYS A 8 11.22 8.33 -4.41
C CYS A 8 12.31 8.03 -3.37
N ASN A 9 13.24 8.97 -3.16
CA ASN A 9 14.28 8.85 -2.15
C ASN A 9 13.71 8.97 -0.74
N ASP A 10 12.79 9.88 -0.48
CA ASP A 10 12.26 10.17 0.84
C ASP A 10 11.26 9.12 1.33
N ARG A 11 10.49 8.52 0.41
CA ARG A 11 9.58 7.43 0.76
C ARG A 11 10.33 6.21 1.32
N TYR A 12 9.94 5.75 2.50
CA TYR A 12 10.48 4.53 3.12
C TYR A 12 9.38 3.74 3.87
N ALA A 13 9.69 2.52 4.31
CA ALA A 13 8.79 1.69 5.09
C ALA A 13 8.73 2.16 6.55
N VAL A 14 7.75 3.01 6.87
CA VAL A 14 7.54 3.59 8.20
C VAL A 14 6.97 2.54 9.14
N ARG A 15 7.56 2.41 10.33
CA ARG A 15 7.15 1.45 11.37
C ARG A 15 6.91 2.10 12.73
N LYS A 16 6.60 3.39 12.75
CA LYS A 16 6.07 4.09 13.90
C LYS A 16 5.33 5.34 13.45
N PHE A 17 4.12 5.50 13.92
CA PHE A 17 3.24 6.59 13.55
C PHE A 17 2.82 7.36 14.80
N THR A 18 2.47 8.64 14.61
CA THR A 18 1.80 9.42 15.65
C THR A 18 0.31 9.03 15.72
N ASP A 19 -0.37 9.44 16.77
CA ASP A 19 -1.81 9.25 16.95
C ASP A 19 -2.66 10.27 16.16
N LYS A 20 -2.02 11.25 15.51
CA LYS A 20 -2.70 12.27 14.72
C LYS A 20 -3.47 11.60 13.56
N MET A 21 -4.76 11.87 13.50
CA MET A 21 -5.62 11.36 12.42
C MET A 21 -5.23 11.95 11.07
N VAL A 22 -5.25 11.12 10.02
CA VAL A 22 -5.09 11.58 8.64
C VAL A 22 -6.29 12.42 8.24
N SER A 23 -6.07 13.57 7.63
CA SER A 23 -7.12 14.48 7.23
C SER A 23 -7.99 13.90 6.10
N GLU A 24 -9.24 14.34 6.01
CA GLU A 24 -10.11 13.95 4.90
C GLU A 24 -9.59 14.41 3.54
N GLU A 25 -8.91 15.56 3.50
CA GLU A 25 -8.24 16.07 2.29
C GLU A 25 -7.13 15.13 1.85
N ASP A 26 -6.27 14.67 2.79
CA ASP A 26 -5.22 13.72 2.49
C ASP A 26 -5.80 12.37 2.05
N ILE A 27 -6.84 11.87 2.71
CA ILE A 27 -7.53 10.64 2.30
C ILE A 27 -8.08 10.77 0.87
N ALA A 28 -8.68 11.90 0.53
CA ALA A 28 -9.19 12.16 -0.82
C ALA A 28 -8.04 12.18 -1.86
N TYR A 29 -6.92 12.81 -1.52
CA TYR A 29 -5.72 12.85 -2.35
C TYR A 29 -5.17 11.44 -2.62
N LEU A 30 -5.05 10.61 -1.57
CA LEU A 30 -4.60 9.23 -1.70
C LEU A 30 -5.53 8.38 -2.59
N LYS A 31 -6.85 8.54 -2.44
CA LYS A 31 -7.84 7.86 -3.27
C LYS A 31 -7.70 8.24 -4.74
N GLU A 32 -7.48 9.51 -5.03
CA GLU A 32 -7.30 9.98 -6.40
C GLU A 32 -6.01 9.47 -7.03
N ALA A 33 -4.90 9.43 -6.27
CA ALA A 33 -3.65 8.85 -6.74
C ALA A 33 -3.81 7.36 -7.13
N ILE A 34 -4.51 6.58 -6.31
CA ILE A 34 -4.83 5.18 -6.63
C ILE A 34 -5.68 5.09 -7.90
N ARG A 35 -6.72 5.93 -8.02
CA ARG A 35 -7.65 5.94 -9.16
C ARG A 35 -6.95 6.22 -10.49
N LEU A 36 -5.90 7.03 -10.48
CA LEU A 36 -5.11 7.40 -11.65
C LEU A 36 -4.05 6.36 -12.04
N ALA A 37 -3.87 5.30 -11.26
CA ALA A 37 -2.89 4.27 -11.57
C ALA A 37 -3.28 3.50 -12.85
N PRO A 38 -2.30 3.15 -13.72
CA PRO A 38 -2.55 2.31 -14.88
C PRO A 38 -2.68 0.84 -14.50
N SER A 39 -3.32 0.06 -15.38
CA SER A 39 -3.40 -1.39 -15.27
C SER A 39 -3.31 -2.06 -16.64
N ALA A 40 -2.99 -3.35 -16.68
CA ALA A 40 -2.96 -4.13 -17.90
C ALA A 40 -4.33 -4.09 -18.61
N ALA A 41 -4.32 -3.69 -19.89
CA ALA A 41 -5.52 -3.48 -20.71
C ALA A 41 -6.60 -2.60 -20.02
N ASN A 42 -6.19 -1.73 -19.11
CA ASN A 42 -7.07 -0.87 -18.30
C ASN A 42 -8.16 -1.64 -17.53
N ARG A 43 -7.86 -2.87 -17.10
CA ARG A 43 -8.81 -3.74 -16.40
C ARG A 43 -9.12 -3.28 -14.97
N GLN A 44 -8.18 -2.61 -14.29
CA GLN A 44 -8.32 -2.09 -12.92
C GLN A 44 -8.87 -3.13 -11.93
N PRO A 45 -8.24 -4.33 -11.85
CA PRO A 45 -8.76 -5.47 -11.11
C PRO A 45 -8.49 -5.36 -9.60
N TRP A 46 -8.77 -4.20 -9.02
CA TRP A 46 -8.46 -3.89 -7.62
C TRP A 46 -9.63 -3.29 -6.87
N LYS A 47 -9.53 -3.39 -5.57
CA LYS A 47 -10.32 -2.65 -4.60
C LYS A 47 -9.41 -2.22 -3.45
N PHE A 48 -9.54 -0.99 -3.00
CA PHE A 48 -8.82 -0.45 -1.86
C PHE A 48 -9.80 -0.09 -0.75
N ILE A 49 -9.62 -0.70 0.43
CA ILE A 49 -10.49 -0.51 1.58
C ILE A 49 -9.78 0.40 2.58
N PHE A 50 -10.29 1.61 2.75
CA PHE A 50 -9.79 2.55 3.75
C PHE A 50 -10.40 2.23 5.11
N VAL A 51 -9.59 1.72 6.03
CA VAL A 51 -9.98 1.30 7.37
C VAL A 51 -9.75 2.45 8.34
N VAL A 52 -10.81 3.22 8.59
CA VAL A 52 -10.77 4.45 9.41
C VAL A 52 -11.54 4.35 10.72
N SER A 53 -12.60 3.52 10.79
CA SER A 53 -13.36 3.34 12.02
C SER A 53 -12.56 2.57 13.07
N GLN A 54 -12.78 2.90 14.36
CA GLN A 54 -12.04 2.25 15.45
C GLN A 54 -12.28 0.75 15.48
N GLU A 55 -13.53 0.31 15.32
CA GLU A 55 -13.88 -1.11 15.27
C GLU A 55 -13.14 -1.87 14.16
N ALA A 56 -13.12 -1.32 12.93
CA ALA A 56 -12.44 -1.95 11.80
C ALA A 56 -10.92 -1.98 12.01
N LYS A 57 -10.33 -0.93 12.59
CA LYS A 57 -8.90 -0.90 12.95
C LYS A 57 -8.54 -1.98 13.97
N GLU A 58 -9.37 -2.18 14.99
CA GLU A 58 -9.14 -3.22 16.00
C GLU A 58 -9.19 -4.63 15.41
N LYS A 59 -10.11 -4.89 14.49
CA LYS A 59 -10.16 -6.14 13.73
C LYS A 59 -8.90 -6.33 12.87
N LEU A 60 -8.48 -5.31 12.14
CA LEU A 60 -7.30 -5.41 11.26
C LEU A 60 -6.01 -5.59 12.05
N ARG A 61 -5.88 -4.97 13.22
CA ARG A 61 -4.72 -5.11 14.11
C ARG A 61 -4.52 -6.54 14.62
N GLN A 62 -5.55 -7.35 14.67
CA GLN A 62 -5.46 -8.77 15.00
C GLN A 62 -4.87 -9.60 13.85
N CYS A 63 -4.96 -9.12 12.63
CA CYS A 63 -4.44 -9.83 11.46
C CYS A 63 -2.90 -9.73 11.32
N TYR A 64 -2.25 -8.87 12.10
CA TYR A 64 -0.79 -8.71 12.08
C TYR A 64 -0.24 -8.38 13.46
N HIS A 65 0.60 -9.27 14.00
CA HIS A 65 0.99 -9.31 15.41
C HIS A 65 2.11 -8.33 15.83
N ARG A 66 2.63 -7.49 14.93
CA ARG A 66 3.70 -6.54 15.28
C ARG A 66 3.15 -5.29 15.95
N GLU A 67 3.70 -4.93 17.11
CA GLU A 67 3.21 -3.81 17.91
C GLU A 67 3.27 -2.46 17.16
N TRP A 68 4.32 -2.22 16.36
CA TRP A 68 4.43 -1.01 15.58
C TRP A 68 3.25 -0.79 14.61
N PHE A 69 2.65 -1.87 14.09
CA PHE A 69 1.51 -1.80 13.19
C PHE A 69 0.30 -1.16 13.87
N LYS A 70 0.14 -1.41 15.17
CA LYS A 70 -0.98 -0.89 15.97
C LYS A 70 -0.90 0.62 16.19
N THR A 71 0.26 1.25 15.95
CA THR A 71 0.42 2.71 16.11
C THR A 71 -0.21 3.51 14.96
N ALA A 72 -0.48 2.91 13.80
CA ALA A 72 -1.06 3.62 12.68
C ALA A 72 -2.49 4.10 12.96
N PRO A 73 -2.82 5.38 12.64
CA PRO A 73 -4.16 5.93 12.82
C PRO A 73 -5.18 5.42 11.81
N MET A 74 -4.73 4.96 10.63
CA MET A 74 -5.58 4.30 9.62
C MET A 74 -4.81 3.27 8.81
N TYR A 75 -5.54 2.48 8.04
CA TYR A 75 -4.96 1.46 7.16
C TYR A 75 -5.68 1.44 5.82
N VAL A 76 -4.99 0.92 4.80
CA VAL A 76 -5.61 0.58 3.52
C VAL A 76 -5.35 -0.90 3.26
N ILE A 77 -6.41 -1.67 2.93
CA ILE A 77 -6.28 -3.03 2.44
C ILE A 77 -6.29 -2.97 0.92
N ALA A 78 -5.18 -3.33 0.28
CA ALA A 78 -5.08 -3.48 -1.16
C ALA A 78 -5.56 -4.88 -1.55
N MET A 79 -6.56 -4.96 -2.41
CA MET A 79 -7.20 -6.22 -2.80
C MET A 79 -7.19 -6.39 -4.31
N LYS A 80 -7.04 -7.64 -4.77
CA LYS A 80 -7.11 -8.04 -6.18
C LYS A 80 -8.41 -8.80 -6.49
N ASN A 81 -8.84 -8.73 -7.75
CA ASN A 81 -9.82 -9.64 -8.34
C ASN A 81 -9.17 -10.38 -9.52
N GLU A 82 -8.81 -11.63 -9.34
CA GLU A 82 -8.15 -12.44 -10.36
C GLU A 82 -9.04 -12.71 -11.58
N GLN A 83 -10.37 -12.76 -11.40
CA GLN A 83 -11.31 -12.99 -12.48
C GLN A 83 -11.48 -11.77 -13.41
N ALA A 84 -11.20 -10.58 -12.89
CA ALA A 84 -11.29 -9.33 -13.63
C ALA A 84 -9.97 -8.89 -14.29
N CYS A 85 -8.83 -9.51 -13.92
CA CYS A 85 -7.53 -9.08 -14.41
C CYS A 85 -7.29 -9.47 -15.88
N TRP A 86 -6.27 -8.85 -16.47
CA TRP A 86 -5.74 -9.30 -17.75
C TRP A 86 -4.90 -10.56 -17.56
N VAL A 87 -5.07 -11.49 -18.49
CA VAL A 87 -4.35 -12.78 -18.51
C VAL A 87 -3.56 -12.84 -19.79
N ARG A 88 -2.27 -13.19 -19.71
CA ARG A 88 -1.45 -13.40 -20.89
C ARG A 88 -1.84 -14.72 -21.55
N GLU A 89 -2.20 -14.67 -22.84
CA GLU A 89 -2.75 -15.83 -23.57
C GLU A 89 -1.75 -16.98 -23.71
N GLU A 90 -0.45 -16.67 -23.87
CA GLU A 90 0.59 -17.67 -24.16
C GLU A 90 0.85 -18.64 -23.01
N ASP A 91 0.75 -18.18 -21.76
CA ASP A 91 1.10 -19.00 -20.58
C ASP A 91 0.05 -18.94 -19.44
N GLY A 92 -1.04 -18.22 -19.67
CA GLY A 92 -2.11 -18.07 -18.68
C GLY A 92 -1.72 -17.23 -17.44
N LYS A 93 -0.63 -16.46 -17.50
CA LYS A 93 -0.20 -15.65 -16.37
C LYS A 93 -1.18 -14.51 -16.08
N GLN A 94 -1.72 -14.53 -14.88
CA GLN A 94 -2.56 -13.45 -14.34
C GLN A 94 -1.71 -12.25 -13.91
N HIS A 95 -2.22 -11.03 -14.15
CA HIS A 95 -1.51 -9.79 -13.84
C HIS A 95 -2.12 -8.98 -12.68
N ALA A 96 -3.08 -9.54 -11.96
CA ALA A 96 -3.76 -8.86 -10.87
C ALA A 96 -2.80 -8.33 -9.78
N ASP A 97 -1.82 -9.13 -9.35
CA ASP A 97 -0.84 -8.71 -8.35
C ASP A 97 0.05 -7.56 -8.84
N ILE A 98 0.42 -7.58 -10.14
CA ILE A 98 1.22 -6.50 -10.76
C ILE A 98 0.40 -5.21 -10.78
N ASP A 99 -0.84 -5.27 -11.23
CA ASP A 99 -1.73 -4.12 -11.31
C ASP A 99 -1.97 -3.50 -9.93
N VAL A 100 -2.29 -4.33 -8.91
CA VAL A 100 -2.47 -3.87 -7.53
C VAL A 100 -1.18 -3.26 -6.97
N ALA A 101 0.01 -3.83 -7.30
CA ALA A 101 1.29 -3.29 -6.87
C ALA A 101 1.54 -1.89 -7.43
N ILE A 102 1.24 -1.65 -8.71
CA ILE A 102 1.36 -0.33 -9.35
C ILE A 102 0.47 0.69 -8.61
N ALA A 103 -0.81 0.37 -8.41
CA ALA A 103 -1.76 1.25 -7.73
C ALA A 103 -1.40 1.49 -6.25
N THR A 104 -0.83 0.48 -5.58
CA THR A 104 -0.36 0.62 -4.20
C THR A 104 0.89 1.50 -4.10
N GLU A 105 1.80 1.46 -5.07
CA GLU A 105 2.95 2.37 -5.06
C GLU A 105 2.52 3.82 -5.35
N HIS A 106 1.50 4.05 -6.19
CA HIS A 106 0.86 5.37 -6.31
C HIS A 106 0.36 5.88 -4.96
N LEU A 107 -0.32 5.04 -4.17
CA LEU A 107 -0.72 5.36 -2.80
C LEU A 107 0.49 5.73 -1.92
N CYS A 108 1.56 4.94 -1.96
CA CYS A 108 2.73 5.15 -1.11
C CYS A 108 3.49 6.43 -1.45
N LEU A 109 3.64 6.75 -2.72
CA LEU A 109 4.27 7.99 -3.17
C LEU A 109 3.39 9.20 -2.87
N ALA A 110 2.08 9.12 -3.10
CA ALA A 110 1.14 10.18 -2.74
C ALA A 110 1.13 10.45 -1.23
N ALA A 111 1.21 9.41 -0.40
CA ALA A 111 1.34 9.56 1.04
C ALA A 111 2.63 10.30 1.41
N ALA A 112 3.77 9.94 0.81
CA ALA A 112 5.03 10.62 1.04
C ALA A 112 4.98 12.10 0.62
N ASP A 113 4.34 12.42 -0.52
CA ASP A 113 4.14 13.80 -0.99
C ASP A 113 3.33 14.64 0.00
N ARG A 114 2.41 14.03 0.75
CA ARG A 114 1.61 14.65 1.81
C ARG A 114 2.27 14.58 3.20
N GLY A 115 3.55 14.15 3.29
CA GLY A 115 4.26 13.99 4.56
C GLY A 115 3.75 12.85 5.44
N LEU A 116 3.02 11.90 4.84
CA LEU A 116 2.55 10.69 5.50
C LEU A 116 3.52 9.53 5.28
N GLY A 117 3.59 8.64 6.26
CA GLY A 117 4.33 7.39 6.17
C GLY A 117 3.42 6.22 5.78
N THR A 118 4.01 5.24 5.10
CA THR A 118 3.37 3.97 4.75
C THR A 118 4.34 2.81 4.93
N CYS A 119 3.81 1.60 5.00
CA CYS A 119 4.60 0.38 4.94
C CYS A 119 3.80 -0.73 4.24
N TRP A 120 4.44 -1.47 3.33
CA TRP A 120 3.86 -2.67 2.75
C TRP A 120 3.95 -3.83 3.74
N VAL A 121 2.81 -4.42 4.10
CA VAL A 121 2.72 -5.61 4.96
C VAL A 121 2.05 -6.72 4.16
N CYS A 122 2.85 -7.71 3.75
CA CYS A 122 2.38 -8.88 3.00
C CYS A 122 2.35 -10.16 3.85
N ASN A 123 3.04 -10.18 5.01
CA ASN A 123 3.03 -11.31 5.93
C ASN A 123 2.01 -11.05 7.06
N TYR A 124 0.75 -11.36 6.81
CA TYR A 124 -0.37 -11.19 7.74
C TYR A 124 -1.22 -12.48 7.79
N ASP A 125 -2.13 -12.57 8.74
CA ASP A 125 -3.08 -13.68 8.85
C ASP A 125 -4.19 -13.54 7.79
N ILE A 126 -4.09 -14.31 6.71
CA ILE A 126 -5.01 -14.29 5.56
C ILE A 126 -6.42 -14.69 5.99
N GLU A 127 -6.57 -15.68 6.86
CA GLU A 127 -7.87 -16.20 7.27
C GLU A 127 -8.61 -15.19 8.17
N LEU A 128 -7.90 -14.48 9.03
CA LEU A 128 -8.49 -13.40 9.81
C LEU A 128 -8.89 -12.21 8.92
N VAL A 129 -8.09 -11.87 7.90
CA VAL A 129 -8.48 -10.80 6.95
C VAL A 129 -9.75 -11.20 6.19
N LYS A 130 -9.83 -12.42 5.66
CA LYS A 130 -11.03 -12.93 4.99
C LYS A 130 -12.26 -12.91 5.91
N LYS A 131 -12.08 -13.30 7.18
CA LYS A 131 -13.14 -13.33 8.19
C LYS A 131 -13.67 -11.93 8.52
N TYR A 132 -12.79 -10.97 8.72
CA TYR A 132 -13.17 -9.62 9.18
C TYR A 132 -13.53 -8.67 8.04
N PHE A 133 -12.99 -8.91 6.84
CA PHE A 133 -13.18 -8.08 5.64
C PHE A 133 -13.61 -8.95 4.45
N PRO A 134 -14.82 -9.57 4.50
CA PRO A 134 -15.29 -10.49 3.47
C PRO A 134 -15.78 -9.73 2.23
N PHE A 135 -14.93 -9.47 1.28
CA PHE A 135 -15.31 -8.92 -0.02
C PHE A 135 -15.38 -10.05 -1.05
N LYS A 136 -16.59 -10.29 -1.57
CA LYS A 136 -16.80 -11.29 -2.65
C LYS A 136 -15.89 -10.97 -3.84
N ASP A 137 -15.27 -11.99 -4.41
CA ASP A 137 -14.41 -11.94 -5.59
C ASP A 137 -13.10 -11.14 -5.40
N PHE A 138 -12.79 -10.68 -4.18
CA PHE A 138 -11.57 -9.96 -3.87
C PHE A 138 -10.73 -10.66 -2.79
N GLU A 139 -9.41 -10.70 -3.03
CA GLU A 139 -8.43 -11.21 -2.10
C GLU A 139 -7.44 -10.11 -1.69
N ALA A 140 -7.11 -10.03 -0.41
CA ALA A 140 -6.13 -9.07 0.07
C ALA A 140 -4.73 -9.43 -0.43
N VAL A 141 -4.00 -8.45 -0.95
CA VAL A 141 -2.60 -8.55 -1.42
C VAL A 141 -1.65 -7.95 -0.38
N ALA A 142 -2.04 -6.82 0.21
CA ALA A 142 -1.22 -6.14 1.22
C ALA A 142 -2.09 -5.33 2.19
N LEU A 143 -1.57 -5.16 3.41
CA LEU A 143 -2.08 -4.24 4.41
C LEU A 143 -1.13 -3.04 4.48
N ILE A 144 -1.64 -1.84 4.29
CA ILE A 144 -0.85 -0.62 4.24
C ILE A 144 -1.26 0.29 5.41
N PRO A 145 -0.52 0.29 6.55
CA PRO A 145 -0.68 1.31 7.58
C PRO A 145 -0.30 2.69 7.01
N VAL A 146 -1.08 3.70 7.34
CA VAL A 146 -0.90 5.09 6.87
C VAL A 146 -1.06 6.04 8.05
N GLY A 147 -0.17 7.02 8.15
CA GLY A 147 -0.24 8.04 9.20
C GLY A 147 0.94 9.00 9.18
N TYR A 148 0.92 10.00 10.04
CA TYR A 148 2.05 10.90 10.21
C TYR A 148 3.20 10.18 10.90
N ILE A 149 4.41 10.43 10.41
CA ILE A 149 5.64 9.74 10.87
C ILE A 149 5.98 10.22 12.28
N ASP A 150 6.23 9.28 13.20
CA ASP A 150 6.83 9.58 14.50
C ASP A 150 8.35 9.75 14.35
N THR A 151 8.80 11.00 14.33
CA THR A 151 10.22 11.36 14.16
C THR A 151 11.11 11.03 15.36
N SER A 152 10.54 10.54 16.46
CA SER A 152 11.34 10.05 17.61
C SER A 152 12.15 8.79 17.26
N VAL A 153 11.78 8.10 16.17
CA VAL A 153 12.52 6.95 15.63
C VAL A 153 13.32 7.39 14.40
N LYS A 154 14.62 7.13 14.45
CA LYS A 154 15.51 7.44 13.32
C LYS A 154 15.09 6.67 12.07
N GLN A 155 14.97 7.37 10.94
CA GLN A 155 14.78 6.73 9.65
C GLN A 155 15.95 5.77 9.36
N PRO A 156 15.67 4.53 8.95
CA PRO A 156 16.73 3.60 8.56
C PRO A 156 17.45 4.10 7.30
N GLU A 157 18.71 3.78 7.19
CA GLU A 157 19.48 4.03 5.98
C GLU A 157 18.86 3.27 4.80
N LYS A 158 18.69 3.94 3.67
CA LYS A 158 18.15 3.36 2.45
C LYS A 158 19.26 2.73 1.62
N VAL A 159 19.41 1.42 1.73
CA VAL A 159 20.35 0.67 0.91
C VAL A 159 19.68 0.25 -0.41
N ARG A 160 20.38 0.45 -1.53
CA ARG A 160 19.99 0.00 -2.86
C ARG A 160 21.19 -0.67 -3.55
N LYS A 161 20.91 -1.58 -4.47
CA LYS A 161 21.92 -2.13 -5.36
C LYS A 161 22.50 -1.03 -6.25
N SER A 162 23.71 -1.25 -6.76
CA SER A 162 24.32 -0.33 -7.73
C SER A 162 23.56 -0.33 -9.06
N ALA A 163 23.82 0.69 -9.89
CA ALA A 163 23.21 0.76 -11.21
C ALA A 163 23.61 -0.43 -12.10
N GLU A 164 24.87 -0.84 -12.02
CA GLU A 164 25.43 -1.96 -12.77
C GLU A 164 24.81 -3.32 -12.42
N GLU A 165 24.34 -3.47 -11.17
CA GLU A 165 23.62 -4.69 -10.75
C GLU A 165 22.17 -4.74 -11.23
N ILE A 166 21.58 -3.59 -11.59
CA ILE A 166 20.16 -3.47 -11.90
C ILE A 166 19.91 -3.27 -13.38
N PHE A 167 20.78 -2.51 -14.07
CA PHE A 167 20.60 -2.10 -15.46
C PHE A 167 21.62 -2.73 -16.38
N GLN A 168 21.16 -3.07 -17.57
CA GLN A 168 22.00 -3.51 -18.68
C GLN A 168 21.49 -2.83 -19.94
N GLU A 169 22.40 -2.20 -20.69
CA GLU A 169 22.14 -1.67 -22.03
C GLU A 169 22.60 -2.70 -23.06
N ILE A 170 21.78 -2.95 -24.08
CA ILE A 170 22.05 -3.91 -25.17
C ILE A 170 21.78 -3.29 -26.53
#